data_c5a4c139c17d7db58d0438895704422a
#
_entry.id   c5a4c139c17d7db58d0438895704422a
#
_cell.length_a   1.000
_cell.length_b   1.000
_cell.length_c   1.000
_cell.angle_alpha   90.00
_cell.angle_beta   90.00
_cell.angle_gamma   90.00
#
_symmetry.space_group_name_H-M   'P 1'
#
loop_
_entity.id
_entity.type
_entity.pdbx_description
1 polymer ?
#
loop_
_entity_poly.entity_id
_entity_poly.type
_entity_poly.pdbx_seq_one_letter_code
_entity_poly.pdbx_strand_id
1 'polypeptide(L)'
;GNINLFNIDSRFGAIGRVPSYLKKLMNIKIIKFDVDNEKHIRSENGYCIECDNDEAGEAIGQIPDDDTVRGKFEGYTNEEATNKKILKDVFEKGDRWFTSGDLLKKDKEGYIYFVDRIGDTFRWKSENVATSEVSEAISAYKGIKEANVYGVLVPKQDGRAGMASIVTSDDFN
;
A
#
# COMPACT_ATOMS: atom_id res chain seq x y z
N GLY A 1 3.43 -9.91 -11.99
CA GLY A 1 3.62 -8.67 -11.24
C GLY A 1 5.09 -8.41 -11.01
N ASN A 2 5.47 -7.15 -10.93
CA ASN A 2 6.87 -6.74 -10.81
C ASN A 2 7.39 -6.73 -9.36
N ILE A 3 6.55 -7.11 -8.41
CA ILE A 3 6.90 -7.21 -6.98
C ILE A 3 6.70 -8.66 -6.55
N ASN A 4 7.81 -9.33 -6.25
CA ASN A 4 7.80 -10.70 -5.74
C ASN A 4 8.30 -10.70 -4.29
N LEU A 5 7.42 -11.05 -3.36
CA LEU A 5 7.70 -11.20 -1.95
C LEU A 5 7.50 -12.66 -1.54
N PHE A 6 8.38 -13.18 -0.71
CA PHE A 6 8.31 -14.55 -0.22
C PHE A 6 8.37 -14.56 1.31
N ASN A 7 7.38 -15.16 1.94
CA ASN A 7 7.37 -15.42 3.38
C ASN A 7 7.96 -16.82 3.67
N ILE A 8 9.27 -16.94 3.53
CA ILE A 8 9.99 -18.23 3.67
C ILE A 8 9.89 -18.75 5.10
N ASP A 9 9.90 -17.85 6.09
CA ASP A 9 9.91 -18.20 7.51
C ASP A 9 8.50 -18.41 8.09
N SER A 10 7.46 -18.35 7.23
CA SER A 10 6.05 -18.53 7.62
C SER A 10 5.60 -17.63 8.77
N ARG A 11 6.13 -16.39 8.85
CA ARG A 11 5.76 -15.45 9.91
C ARG A 11 4.31 -15.02 9.73
N PHE A 12 3.54 -15.17 10.81
CA PHE A 12 2.12 -14.85 10.80
C PHE A 12 1.88 -13.37 10.41
N GLY A 13 0.96 -13.15 9.47
CA GLY A 13 0.58 -11.82 8.98
C GLY A 13 1.58 -11.16 8.02
N ALA A 14 2.81 -11.66 7.88
CA ALA A 14 3.76 -11.14 6.91
C ALA A 14 3.48 -11.68 5.51
N ILE A 15 3.51 -10.80 4.50
CA ILE A 15 3.39 -11.19 3.08
C ILE A 15 4.73 -11.58 2.48
N GLY A 16 5.84 -11.20 3.11
CA GLY A 16 7.18 -11.53 2.68
C GLY A 16 8.26 -10.98 3.58
N ARG A 17 9.51 -11.26 3.22
CA ARG A 17 10.70 -10.75 3.92
C ARG A 17 11.72 -10.24 2.93
N VAL A 18 12.30 -9.08 3.22
CA VAL A 18 13.48 -8.53 2.53
C VAL A 18 14.65 -8.51 3.50
N PRO A 19 15.46 -9.59 3.55
CA PRO A 19 16.63 -9.62 4.41
C PRO A 19 17.60 -8.49 4.05
N SER A 20 18.32 -7.96 5.04
CA SER A 20 19.23 -6.82 4.86
C SER A 20 20.30 -7.05 3.78
N TYR A 21 20.81 -8.29 3.65
CA TYR A 21 21.80 -8.66 2.66
C TYR A 21 21.24 -8.76 1.23
N LEU A 22 19.92 -8.93 1.06
CA LEU A 22 19.24 -8.96 -0.24
C LEU A 22 18.60 -7.61 -0.62
N LYS A 23 18.67 -6.61 0.28
CA LYS A 23 18.01 -5.30 0.08
C LYS A 23 18.37 -4.62 -1.25
N LYS A 24 19.63 -4.83 -1.72
CA LYS A 24 20.09 -4.29 -3.02
C LYS A 24 19.63 -5.13 -4.23
N LEU A 25 19.31 -6.38 -4.01
CA LEU A 25 18.90 -7.31 -5.09
C LEU A 25 17.37 -7.32 -5.28
N MET A 26 16.64 -7.03 -4.20
CA MET A 26 15.19 -6.91 -4.23
C MET A 26 14.83 -5.44 -4.47
N ASN A 27 14.50 -5.13 -5.71
CA ASN A 27 14.18 -3.78 -6.19
C ASN A 27 12.80 -3.30 -5.69
N ILE A 28 12.53 -3.47 -4.39
CA ILE A 28 11.29 -3.06 -3.74
C ILE A 28 11.62 -2.04 -2.66
N LYS A 29 10.88 -0.95 -2.64
CA LYS A 29 10.95 0.10 -1.63
C LYS A 29 9.55 0.42 -1.11
N ILE A 30 9.48 0.95 0.10
CA ILE A 30 8.26 1.51 0.67
C ILE A 30 8.52 3.00 0.88
N ILE A 31 7.74 3.84 0.23
CA ILE A 31 7.91 5.31 0.26
C ILE A 31 6.75 5.98 0.97
N LYS A 32 7.03 7.09 1.62
CA LYS A 32 6.02 7.87 2.36
C LYS A 32 4.90 8.34 1.44
N PHE A 33 3.67 8.13 1.88
CA PHE A 33 2.48 8.44 1.12
C PHE A 33 1.49 9.25 1.97
N ASP A 34 1.00 10.36 1.41
CA ASP A 34 -0.06 11.17 2.01
C ASP A 34 -1.41 10.63 1.52
N VAL A 35 -2.13 9.97 2.41
CA VAL A 35 -3.41 9.32 2.12
C VAL A 35 -4.51 10.36 1.81
N ASP A 36 -4.46 11.54 2.45
CA ASP A 36 -5.50 12.56 2.29
C ASP A 36 -5.45 13.22 0.91
N ASN A 37 -4.23 13.50 0.45
CA ASN A 37 -3.99 14.16 -0.83
C ASN A 37 -3.67 13.16 -1.96
N GLU A 38 -3.61 11.87 -1.65
CA GLU A 38 -3.25 10.79 -2.58
C GLU A 38 -1.93 11.07 -3.31
N LYS A 39 -0.90 11.48 -2.57
CA LYS A 39 0.39 11.91 -3.12
C LYS A 39 1.58 11.31 -2.38
N HIS A 40 2.63 11.03 -3.14
CA HIS A 40 3.93 10.67 -2.56
C HIS A 40 4.57 11.88 -1.89
N ILE A 41 5.08 11.68 -0.68
CA ILE A 41 5.81 12.72 0.06
C ILE A 41 7.21 12.80 -0.50
N ARG A 42 7.60 14.01 -0.92
CA ARG A 42 8.93 14.30 -1.46
C ARG A 42 9.70 15.26 -0.55
N SER A 43 11.01 15.07 -0.53
CA SER A 43 11.95 15.98 0.15
C SER A 43 12.06 17.32 -0.60
N GLU A 44 12.76 18.28 0.01
CA GLU A 44 13.06 19.58 -0.61
C GLU A 44 13.81 19.45 -1.95
N ASN A 45 14.58 18.38 -2.13
CA ASN A 45 15.28 18.06 -3.37
C ASN A 45 14.39 17.44 -4.44
N GLY A 46 13.09 17.24 -4.16
CA GLY A 46 12.10 16.70 -5.09
C GLY A 46 12.08 15.18 -5.17
N TYR A 47 12.90 14.44 -4.44
CA TYR A 47 12.92 12.98 -4.39
C TYR A 47 11.99 12.43 -3.30
N CYS A 48 11.45 11.21 -3.53
CA CYS A 48 10.61 10.53 -2.56
C CYS A 48 11.39 10.13 -1.31
N ILE A 49 10.69 10.03 -0.20
CA ILE A 49 11.26 9.67 1.10
C ILE A 49 10.90 8.21 1.40
N GLU A 50 11.91 7.35 1.65
CA GLU A 50 11.67 5.97 2.09
C GLU A 50 11.09 5.98 3.52
N CYS A 51 10.12 5.10 3.79
CA CYS A 51 9.53 4.94 5.12
C CYS A 51 10.52 4.39 6.13
N ASP A 52 10.37 4.82 7.37
CA ASP A 52 11.03 4.21 8.52
C ASP A 52 10.45 2.80 8.82
N ASN A 53 11.06 2.09 9.79
CA ASN A 53 10.50 0.82 10.21
C ASN A 53 9.13 1.04 10.87
N ASP A 54 8.20 0.12 10.60
CA ASP A 54 6.82 0.14 11.09
C ASP A 54 5.96 1.32 10.58
N GLU A 55 6.52 2.16 9.71
CA GLU A 55 5.79 3.24 9.03
C GLU A 55 5.12 2.68 7.77
N ALA A 56 3.83 3.01 7.59
CA ALA A 56 3.07 2.62 6.40
C ALA A 56 3.36 3.57 5.23
N GLY A 57 3.52 3.00 4.03
CA GLY A 57 3.72 3.77 2.80
C GLY A 57 3.46 2.92 1.58
N GLU A 58 3.51 3.53 0.39
CA GLU A 58 3.28 2.79 -0.84
C GLU A 58 4.49 1.94 -1.21
N ALA A 59 4.21 0.68 -1.53
CA ALA A 59 5.21 -0.22 -2.09
C ALA A 59 5.45 0.08 -3.57
N ILE A 60 6.71 0.21 -3.94
CA ILE A 60 7.14 0.47 -5.31
C ILE A 60 8.21 -0.54 -5.74
N GLY A 61 8.19 -0.88 -7.02
CA GLY A 61 9.20 -1.76 -7.64
C GLY A 61 9.99 -1.04 -8.71
N GLN A 62 11.32 -1.16 -8.67
CA GLN A 62 12.18 -0.53 -9.67
C GLN A 62 11.95 -1.14 -11.06
N ILE A 63 11.85 -0.28 -12.08
CA ILE A 63 11.81 -0.68 -13.48
C ILE A 63 13.24 -0.55 -13.99
N PRO A 64 13.92 -1.67 -14.34
CA PRO A 64 15.28 -1.62 -14.91
C PRO A 64 15.30 -0.85 -16.23
N ASP A 65 16.42 -0.17 -16.51
CA ASP A 65 16.60 0.56 -17.77
C ASP A 65 17.04 -0.33 -18.94
N ASP A 66 17.37 -1.59 -18.63
CA ASP A 66 17.80 -2.55 -19.64
C ASP A 66 16.65 -3.47 -20.10
N ASP A 67 16.67 -3.82 -21.38
CA ASP A 67 15.74 -4.76 -22.02
C ASP A 67 15.98 -6.24 -21.61
N THR A 68 16.63 -6.49 -20.46
CA THR A 68 16.86 -7.86 -20.01
C THR A 68 15.55 -8.54 -19.64
N VAL A 69 15.50 -9.85 -19.85
CA VAL A 69 14.31 -10.71 -19.67
C VAL A 69 13.69 -10.60 -18.26
N ARG A 70 14.44 -10.09 -17.27
CA ARG A 70 13.96 -9.85 -15.90
C ARG A 70 13.23 -8.51 -15.72
N GLY A 71 13.37 -7.58 -16.67
CA GLY A 71 12.88 -6.20 -16.53
C GLY A 71 11.79 -5.80 -17.52
N LYS A 72 11.29 -6.70 -18.38
CA LYS A 72 10.19 -6.36 -19.26
C LYS A 72 8.95 -6.05 -18.44
N PHE A 73 8.74 -4.74 -18.22
CA PHE A 73 7.47 -4.23 -17.75
C PHE A 73 6.49 -4.34 -18.95
N GLU A 74 5.80 -5.47 -19.02
CA GLU A 74 4.63 -5.60 -19.89
C GLU A 74 3.51 -4.77 -19.24
N GLY A 75 3.40 -3.50 -19.65
CA GLY A 75 2.36 -2.59 -19.19
C GLY A 75 0.95 -3.14 -19.43
N TYR A 76 -0.04 -2.45 -18.92
CA TYR A 76 -1.42 -2.73 -19.25
C TYR A 76 -1.64 -2.51 -20.77
N THR A 77 -2.66 -3.13 -21.34
CA THR A 77 -3.10 -2.95 -22.75
C THR A 77 -3.39 -1.49 -23.09
N ASN A 78 -3.55 -0.61 -22.09
CA ASN A 78 -3.71 0.83 -22.24
C ASN A 78 -2.45 1.56 -21.75
N GLU A 79 -1.79 2.30 -22.64
CA GLU A 79 -0.60 3.09 -22.34
C GLU A 79 -0.82 4.18 -21.28
N GLU A 80 -2.00 4.81 -21.26
CA GLU A 80 -2.33 5.82 -20.25
C GLU A 80 -2.42 5.21 -18.84
N ALA A 81 -3.01 4.02 -18.73
CA ALA A 81 -3.09 3.30 -17.46
C ALA A 81 -1.69 2.83 -16.99
N THR A 82 -0.83 2.47 -17.94
CA THR A 82 0.56 2.12 -17.68
C THR A 82 1.34 3.32 -17.17
N ASN A 83 1.24 4.46 -17.84
CA ASN A 83 1.96 5.69 -17.46
C ASN A 83 1.54 6.23 -16.09
N LYS A 84 0.28 6.08 -15.70
CA LYS A 84 -0.21 6.44 -14.35
C LYS A 84 0.42 5.60 -13.23
N LYS A 85 0.91 4.40 -13.55
CA LYS A 85 1.55 3.48 -12.60
C LYS A 85 3.08 3.59 -12.59
N ILE A 86 3.64 4.49 -13.38
CA ILE A 86 5.09 4.72 -13.43
C ILE A 86 5.41 6.04 -12.72
N LEU A 87 6.11 5.94 -11.60
CA LEU A 87 6.67 7.06 -10.87
C LEU A 87 8.09 7.33 -11.36
N LYS A 88 8.39 8.59 -11.67
CA LYS A 88 9.70 9.04 -12.16
C LYS A 88 10.40 9.88 -11.12
N ASP A 89 11.72 9.94 -11.21
CA ASP A 89 12.57 10.75 -10.34
C ASP A 89 12.27 10.46 -8.85
N VAL A 90 12.33 9.19 -8.47
CA VAL A 90 11.98 8.74 -7.12
C VAL A 90 13.13 8.95 -6.15
N PHE A 91 14.31 8.42 -6.45
CA PHE A 91 15.51 8.56 -5.63
C PHE A 91 16.66 9.23 -6.38
N GLU A 92 16.64 9.16 -7.70
CA GLU A 92 17.61 9.82 -8.58
C GLU A 92 16.95 10.26 -9.89
N LYS A 93 17.60 11.21 -10.57
CA LYS A 93 17.07 11.76 -11.81
C LYS A 93 17.01 10.67 -12.91
N GLY A 94 15.81 10.46 -13.45
CA GLY A 94 15.57 9.55 -14.57
C GLY A 94 15.20 8.13 -14.13
N ASP A 95 15.30 7.78 -12.85
CA ASP A 95 14.85 6.49 -12.38
C ASP A 95 13.33 6.30 -12.57
N ARG A 96 12.92 5.05 -12.76
CA ARG A 96 11.52 4.70 -12.99
C ARG A 96 11.10 3.58 -12.05
N TRP A 97 9.95 3.77 -11.42
CA TRP A 97 9.41 2.83 -10.44
C TRP A 97 7.95 2.56 -10.73
N PHE A 98 7.56 1.30 -10.62
CA PHE A 98 6.16 0.89 -10.69
C PHE A 98 5.51 1.06 -9.33
N THR A 99 4.34 1.70 -9.26
CA THR A 99 3.53 1.86 -8.05
C THR A 99 2.55 0.71 -7.92
N SER A 100 2.52 0.05 -6.74
CA SER A 100 1.64 -1.10 -6.50
C SER A 100 0.18 -0.69 -6.29
N GLY A 101 -0.03 0.46 -5.66
CA GLY A 101 -1.32 0.88 -5.13
C GLY A 101 -1.65 0.26 -3.78
N ASP A 102 -0.67 -0.39 -3.14
CA ASP A 102 -0.83 -1.03 -1.84
C ASP A 102 0.03 -0.32 -0.79
N LEU A 103 -0.55 -0.03 0.36
CA LEU A 103 0.15 0.44 1.54
C LEU A 103 0.73 -0.76 2.29
N LEU A 104 2.03 -0.75 2.45
CA LEU A 104 2.76 -1.78 3.19
C LEU A 104 3.57 -1.12 4.31
N LYS A 105 3.95 -1.91 5.30
CA LYS A 105 4.95 -1.52 6.32
C LYS A 105 6.00 -2.61 6.47
N LYS A 106 7.19 -2.23 6.88
CA LYS A 106 8.32 -3.13 7.08
C LYS A 106 8.84 -3.01 8.51
N ASP A 107 9.00 -4.14 9.19
CA ASP A 107 9.59 -4.15 10.52
C ASP A 107 11.13 -4.13 10.50
N LYS A 108 11.74 -4.08 11.68
CA LYS A 108 13.21 -4.05 11.87
C LYS A 108 13.91 -5.31 11.35
N GLU A 109 13.20 -6.43 11.29
CA GLU A 109 13.71 -7.73 10.83
C GLU A 109 13.56 -7.91 9.32
N GLY A 110 12.92 -6.94 8.65
CA GLY A 110 12.70 -6.90 7.21
C GLY A 110 11.45 -7.64 6.75
N TYR A 111 10.56 -8.05 7.66
CA TYR A 111 9.26 -8.58 7.28
C TYR A 111 8.35 -7.46 6.81
N ILE A 112 7.60 -7.75 5.76
CA ILE A 112 6.67 -6.82 5.13
C ILE A 112 5.25 -7.28 5.42
N TYR A 113 4.42 -6.33 5.84
CA TYR A 113 3.02 -6.54 6.18
C TYR A 113 2.16 -5.67 5.28
N PHE A 114 1.05 -6.25 4.83
CA PHE A 114 0.01 -5.50 4.15
C PHE A 114 -0.73 -4.62 5.16
N VAL A 115 -0.99 -3.38 4.80
CA VAL A 115 -1.78 -2.45 5.62
C VAL A 115 -3.15 -2.26 4.98
N ASP A 116 -3.18 -1.73 3.75
CA ASP A 116 -4.42 -1.54 3.00
C ASP A 116 -4.11 -1.18 1.54
N ARG A 117 -5.15 -0.96 0.74
CA ARG A 117 -5.02 -0.37 -0.60
C ARG A 117 -5.14 1.15 -0.55
N ILE A 118 -4.37 1.82 -1.40
CA ILE A 118 -4.54 3.25 -1.66
C ILE A 118 -5.93 3.45 -2.27
N GLY A 119 -6.69 4.39 -1.68
CA GLY A 119 -8.10 4.64 -2.02
C GLY A 119 -9.11 3.97 -1.10
N ASP A 120 -8.72 2.88 -0.42
CA ASP A 120 -9.56 2.22 0.59
C ASP A 120 -9.27 2.73 2.01
N THR A 121 -8.03 3.16 2.28
CA THR A 121 -7.65 3.85 3.53
C THR A 121 -8.26 5.25 3.59
N PHE A 122 -8.78 5.63 4.75
CA PHE A 122 -9.24 7.01 4.99
C PHE A 122 -8.62 7.57 6.28
N ARG A 123 -8.63 8.90 6.42
CA ARG A 123 -8.11 9.59 7.59
C ARG A 123 -9.25 10.22 8.39
N TRP A 124 -9.23 9.98 9.70
CA TRP A 124 -10.16 10.56 10.64
C TRP A 124 -9.42 11.10 11.86
N LYS A 125 -9.60 12.40 12.16
CA LYS A 125 -8.97 13.07 13.31
C LYS A 125 -7.46 12.79 13.42
N SER A 126 -6.76 12.93 12.31
CA SER A 126 -5.31 12.70 12.17
C SER A 126 -4.84 11.24 12.26
N GLU A 127 -5.74 10.28 12.36
CA GLU A 127 -5.43 8.84 12.34
C GLU A 127 -5.76 8.23 10.98
N ASN A 128 -4.85 7.44 10.43
CA ASN A 128 -5.11 6.64 9.23
C ASN A 128 -5.88 5.38 9.63
N VAL A 129 -7.01 5.16 8.99
CA VAL A 129 -7.89 4.02 9.24
C VAL A 129 -7.86 3.10 8.03
N ALA A 130 -7.37 1.89 8.21
CA ALA A 130 -7.42 0.82 7.22
C ALA A 130 -8.84 0.23 7.19
N THR A 131 -9.49 0.29 6.03
CA THR A 131 -10.86 -0.24 5.87
C THR A 131 -10.92 -1.73 6.10
N SER A 132 -9.86 -2.45 5.70
CA SER A 132 -9.72 -3.89 5.88
C SER A 132 -9.72 -4.30 7.36
N GLU A 133 -8.96 -3.61 8.22
CA GLU A 133 -8.90 -3.91 9.66
C GLU A 133 -10.27 -3.72 10.33
N VAL A 134 -10.96 -2.62 9.99
CA VAL A 134 -12.29 -2.35 10.54
C VAL A 134 -13.32 -3.36 10.02
N SER A 135 -13.27 -3.68 8.72
CA SER A 135 -14.15 -4.68 8.10
C SER A 135 -13.98 -6.07 8.73
N GLU A 136 -12.73 -6.48 8.98
CA GLU A 136 -12.41 -7.76 9.62
C GLU A 136 -12.94 -7.80 11.06
N ALA A 137 -12.73 -6.73 11.83
CA ALA A 137 -13.22 -6.61 13.19
C ALA A 137 -14.76 -6.69 13.25
N ILE A 138 -15.47 -6.02 12.35
CA ILE A 138 -16.93 -6.05 12.26
C ILE A 138 -17.40 -7.46 11.85
N SER A 139 -16.76 -8.07 10.85
CA SER A 139 -17.15 -9.39 10.33
C SER A 139 -16.90 -10.54 11.34
N ALA A 140 -16.04 -10.31 12.34
CA ALA A 140 -15.85 -11.26 13.43
C ALA A 140 -17.07 -11.35 14.40
N TYR A 141 -18.00 -10.39 14.32
CA TYR A 141 -19.20 -10.40 15.17
C TYR A 141 -20.20 -11.45 14.66
N LYS A 142 -20.73 -12.24 15.63
CA LYS A 142 -21.67 -13.32 15.32
C LYS A 142 -22.93 -12.78 14.60
N GLY A 143 -23.23 -13.33 13.44
CA GLY A 143 -24.39 -12.94 12.65
C GLY A 143 -24.12 -11.90 11.58
N ILE A 144 -22.91 -11.35 11.48
CA ILE A 144 -22.49 -10.56 10.34
C ILE A 144 -21.83 -11.48 9.32
N LYS A 145 -22.36 -11.49 8.09
CA LYS A 145 -21.84 -12.30 6.98
C LYS A 145 -20.77 -11.55 6.21
N GLU A 146 -20.94 -10.23 6.07
CA GLU A 146 -20.06 -9.36 5.30
C GLU A 146 -20.12 -7.94 5.83
N ALA A 147 -18.99 -7.26 5.85
CA ALA A 147 -18.88 -5.84 6.13
C ALA A 147 -18.02 -5.17 5.07
N ASN A 148 -18.52 -4.06 4.50
CA ASN A 148 -17.76 -3.19 3.61
C ASN A 148 -17.62 -1.83 4.28
N VAL A 149 -16.36 -1.44 4.52
CA VAL A 149 -16.04 -0.19 5.25
C VAL A 149 -15.45 0.83 4.27
N TYR A 150 -15.83 2.07 4.42
CA TYR A 150 -15.36 3.18 3.60
C TYR A 150 -15.42 4.51 4.33
N GLY A 151 -14.61 5.49 3.88
CA GLY A 151 -14.59 6.83 4.46
C GLY A 151 -15.61 7.77 3.81
N VAL A 152 -16.43 8.44 4.62
CA VAL A 152 -17.41 9.45 4.17
C VAL A 152 -17.07 10.84 4.69
N LEU A 153 -17.27 11.86 3.86
CA LEU A 153 -17.10 13.24 4.28
C LEU A 153 -18.21 13.65 5.25
N VAL A 154 -17.82 14.21 6.38
CA VAL A 154 -18.75 14.80 7.36
C VAL A 154 -18.62 16.33 7.29
N PRO A 155 -19.71 17.09 7.08
CA PRO A 155 -19.64 18.53 7.01
C PRO A 155 -19.00 19.14 8.27
N LYS A 156 -18.07 20.09 8.06
CA LYS A 156 -17.33 20.81 9.11
C LYS A 156 -16.40 19.94 9.98
N GLN A 157 -16.08 18.72 9.54
CA GLN A 157 -15.08 17.89 10.17
C GLN A 157 -13.88 17.72 9.24
N ASP A 158 -12.70 17.56 9.83
CA ASP A 158 -11.47 17.23 9.10
C ASP A 158 -11.38 15.72 8.88
N GLY A 159 -11.01 15.34 7.66
CA GLY A 159 -10.91 13.94 7.26
C GLY A 159 -12.26 13.32 6.86
N ARG A 160 -12.32 11.98 6.90
CA ARG A 160 -13.48 11.17 6.54
C ARG A 160 -13.88 10.27 7.71
N ALA A 161 -15.13 10.29 8.12
CA ALA A 161 -15.64 9.34 9.11
C ALA A 161 -15.84 7.96 8.49
N GLY A 162 -15.54 6.92 9.26
CA GLY A 162 -15.81 5.54 8.85
C GLY A 162 -17.32 5.27 8.76
N MET A 163 -17.74 4.65 7.65
CA MET A 163 -19.07 4.08 7.47
C MET A 163 -18.93 2.62 7.08
N ALA A 164 -19.81 1.77 7.62
CA ALA A 164 -19.85 0.36 7.26
C ALA A 164 -21.22 0.01 6.67
N SER A 165 -21.21 -0.70 5.55
CA SER A 165 -22.37 -1.44 5.03
C SER A 165 -22.21 -2.88 5.45
N ILE A 166 -23.22 -3.46 6.10
CA ILE A 166 -23.17 -4.82 6.63
C ILE A 166 -24.27 -5.70 6.04
N VAL A 167 -23.93 -6.96 5.82
CA VAL A 167 -24.88 -8.02 5.49
C VAL A 167 -24.98 -8.95 6.70
N THR A 168 -26.19 -9.13 7.20
CA THR A 168 -26.45 -9.97 8.37
C THR A 168 -26.98 -11.36 7.98
N SER A 169 -26.88 -12.31 8.90
CA SER A 169 -27.62 -13.57 8.81
C SER A 169 -29.09 -13.36 9.15
N ASP A 170 -29.95 -14.30 8.72
CA ASP A 170 -31.38 -14.24 8.99
C ASP A 170 -31.73 -14.30 10.50
N ASP A 171 -30.78 -14.81 11.29
CA ASP A 171 -30.88 -14.95 12.76
C ASP A 171 -30.27 -13.77 13.53
N PHE A 172 -29.93 -12.66 12.84
CA PHE A 172 -29.33 -11.47 13.46
C PHE A 172 -30.42 -10.64 14.14
N ASN A 173 -30.37 -10.56 15.47
CA ASN A 173 -31.27 -9.75 16.30
C ASN A 173 -30.47 -8.65 17.02
#